data_10c22ee95c95bbbdc5732db6096a3c2c
#
_entry.id   10c22ee95c95bbbdc5732db6096a3c2c
#
_cell.length_a   1.000
_cell.length_b   1.000
_cell.length_c   1.000
_cell.angle_alpha   90.00
_cell.angle_beta   90.00
_cell.angle_gamma   90.00
#
_symmetry.space_group_name_H-M   'P 1'
#
loop_
_entity.id
_entity.type
_entity.pdbx_description
1 polymer ?
#
loop_
_entity_poly.entity_id
_entity_poly.type
_entity_poly.pdbx_seq_one_letter_code
_entity_poly.pdbx_strand_id
1 'polypeptide(L)'
;MANDSKTWRCGKYELSFDRPRIMGVLNVTPDSFSDGGEHIDQDAAIEYGLAMLDAGADIIDVGGESTRPGFTPVNPDEEARRVLPVVRALAKEGAIVSIDTRHVAVAKAAVRCGASIVNDVTGFTDPKMVEFVKTSTCGVIVMHAGEVATPARTHATVQLDTSAAAFVAEKAREAAAEAAREAEKPARRRRGKLLGEPPRRG
;
A
#
# COMPACT_ATOMS: atom_id res chain seq x y z
N MET A 1 28.42 -18.16 -4.21
CA MET A 1 27.84 -17.15 -5.09
C MET A 1 27.14 -16.15 -4.19
N ALA A 2 27.62 -14.91 -4.12
CA ALA A 2 26.98 -13.85 -3.34
C ALA A 2 25.59 -13.62 -3.97
N ASN A 3 24.54 -13.81 -3.18
CA ASN A 3 23.20 -13.45 -3.57
C ASN A 3 23.17 -11.91 -3.54
N ASP A 4 23.28 -11.29 -4.72
CA ASP A 4 23.21 -9.83 -4.90
C ASP A 4 21.74 -9.45 -4.71
N SER A 5 21.29 -9.47 -3.45
CA SER A 5 19.92 -9.12 -3.10
C SER A 5 19.74 -7.64 -3.44
N LYS A 6 18.96 -7.38 -4.50
CA LYS A 6 18.60 -6.01 -4.88
C LYS A 6 17.82 -5.39 -3.72
N THR A 7 18.29 -4.25 -3.23
CA THR A 7 17.62 -3.48 -2.18
C THR A 7 17.17 -2.14 -2.72
N TRP A 8 16.07 -1.64 -2.19
CA TRP A 8 15.52 -0.32 -2.51
C TRP A 8 15.45 0.53 -1.24
N ARG A 9 16.17 1.63 -1.23
CA ARG A 9 16.17 2.56 -0.10
C ARG A 9 15.02 3.55 -0.23
N CYS A 10 14.16 3.61 0.81
CA CYS A 10 12.98 4.45 0.88
C CYS A 10 13.01 5.23 2.20
N GLY A 11 13.57 6.44 2.21
CA GLY A 11 13.75 7.22 3.44
C GLY A 11 14.61 6.47 4.46
N LYS A 12 14.02 6.14 5.61
CA LYS A 12 14.67 5.37 6.69
C LYS A 12 14.61 3.86 6.49
N TYR A 13 13.86 3.37 5.50
CA TYR A 13 13.67 1.95 5.25
C TYR A 13 14.56 1.45 4.12
N GLU A 14 14.87 0.16 4.16
CA GLU A 14 15.54 -0.58 3.11
C GLU A 14 14.74 -1.84 2.81
N LEU A 15 14.18 -1.91 1.60
CA LEU A 15 13.37 -3.04 1.14
C LEU A 15 14.24 -3.98 0.30
N SER A 16 14.37 -5.23 0.72
CA SER A 16 14.97 -6.28 -0.09
C SER A 16 13.98 -6.80 -1.11
N PHE A 17 14.44 -7.16 -2.31
CA PHE A 17 13.66 -7.82 -3.36
C PHE A 17 14.00 -9.31 -3.49
N ASP A 18 14.29 -9.97 -2.38
CA ASP A 18 14.42 -11.43 -2.28
C ASP A 18 13.09 -12.16 -2.47
N ARG A 19 11.98 -11.45 -2.30
CA ARG A 19 10.61 -11.84 -2.63
C ARG A 19 9.84 -10.70 -3.28
N PRO A 20 8.71 -10.96 -3.96
CA PRO A 20 7.78 -9.91 -4.36
C PRO A 20 7.33 -9.07 -3.16
N ARG A 21 7.26 -7.75 -3.33
CA ARG A 21 6.70 -6.82 -2.33
C ARG A 21 5.28 -6.48 -2.74
N ILE A 22 4.40 -6.45 -1.75
CA ILE A 22 2.97 -6.18 -1.95
C ILE A 22 2.70 -4.74 -1.54
N MET A 23 2.14 -3.96 -2.46
CA MET A 23 1.69 -2.60 -2.20
C MET A 23 0.16 -2.55 -2.17
N GLY A 24 -0.40 -2.27 -0.99
CA GLY A 24 -1.82 -2.03 -0.81
C GLY A 24 -2.18 -0.62 -1.24
N VAL A 25 -3.21 -0.46 -2.08
CA VAL A 25 -3.68 0.84 -2.56
C VAL A 25 -4.83 1.33 -1.68
N LEU A 26 -4.66 2.49 -1.09
CA LEU A 26 -5.60 3.14 -0.18
C LEU A 26 -6.07 4.49 -0.76
N ASN A 27 -7.24 4.48 -1.40
CA ASN A 27 -7.85 5.70 -1.95
C ASN A 27 -8.66 6.42 -0.86
N VAL A 28 -8.21 7.60 -0.46
CA VAL A 28 -8.86 8.46 0.53
C VAL A 28 -9.74 9.48 -0.19
N THR A 29 -10.79 8.97 -0.82
CA THR A 29 -11.77 9.78 -1.58
C THR A 29 -13.15 9.73 -0.92
N PRO A 30 -14.02 10.74 -1.11
CA PRO A 30 -15.36 10.77 -0.49
C PRO A 30 -16.17 9.50 -0.75
N ASP A 31 -16.04 8.92 -1.95
CA ASP A 31 -16.78 7.72 -2.34
C ASP A 31 -16.23 6.43 -1.70
N SER A 32 -15.05 6.48 -1.10
CA SER A 32 -14.39 5.27 -0.58
C SER A 32 -14.72 4.99 0.88
N PHE A 33 -14.93 6.03 1.71
CA PHE A 33 -15.08 5.93 3.16
C PHE A 33 -16.16 6.87 3.70
N SER A 34 -17.23 7.10 2.95
CA SER A 34 -18.36 7.90 3.44
C SER A 34 -19.61 7.04 3.56
N ASP A 35 -20.37 7.22 4.61
CA ASP A 35 -21.72 6.63 4.80
C ASP A 35 -22.77 7.28 3.90
N GLY A 36 -22.36 7.75 2.69
CA GLY A 36 -23.20 8.52 1.79
C GLY A 36 -23.22 10.03 2.09
N GLY A 37 -22.30 10.52 2.94
CA GLY A 37 -22.13 11.93 3.27
C GLY A 37 -20.94 12.58 2.54
N GLU A 38 -20.80 13.90 2.66
CA GLU A 38 -19.74 14.69 2.04
C GLU A 38 -18.38 14.60 2.78
N HIS A 39 -18.33 13.89 3.91
CA HIS A 39 -17.14 13.77 4.75
C HIS A 39 -16.45 12.42 4.58
N ILE A 40 -15.14 12.47 4.40
CA ILE A 40 -14.27 11.29 4.38
C ILE A 40 -14.10 10.82 5.82
N ASP A 41 -14.35 9.55 6.07
CA ASP A 41 -13.99 8.91 7.33
C ASP A 41 -12.50 8.56 7.31
N GLN A 42 -11.68 9.43 7.91
CA GLN A 42 -10.24 9.24 8.00
C GLN A 42 -9.87 8.08 8.93
N ASP A 43 -10.67 7.84 9.96
CA ASP A 43 -10.42 6.75 10.92
C ASP A 43 -10.65 5.41 10.23
N ALA A 44 -11.74 5.27 9.44
CA ALA A 44 -11.97 4.09 8.63
C ALA A 44 -10.87 3.85 7.59
N ALA A 45 -10.34 4.91 6.96
CA ALA A 45 -9.22 4.80 6.04
C ALA A 45 -7.94 4.32 6.74
N ILE A 46 -7.66 4.80 7.96
CA ILE A 46 -6.51 4.38 8.77
C ILE A 46 -6.67 2.91 9.16
N GLU A 47 -7.84 2.51 9.69
CA GLU A 47 -8.12 1.12 10.06
C GLU A 47 -7.97 0.18 8.86
N TYR A 48 -8.46 0.57 7.69
CA TYR A 48 -8.31 -0.22 6.48
C TYR A 48 -6.85 -0.34 6.04
N GLY A 49 -6.06 0.74 6.13
CA GLY A 49 -4.63 0.71 5.87
C GLY A 49 -3.87 -0.24 6.81
N LEU A 50 -4.20 -0.23 8.10
CA LEU A 50 -3.63 -1.15 9.08
C LEU A 50 -4.03 -2.60 8.81
N ALA A 51 -5.29 -2.84 8.44
CA ALA A 51 -5.75 -4.17 8.06
C ALA A 51 -5.02 -4.73 6.82
N MET A 52 -4.66 -3.88 5.85
CA MET A 52 -3.83 -4.30 4.71
C MET A 52 -2.43 -4.72 5.14
N LEU A 53 -1.81 -4.04 6.12
CA LEU A 53 -0.51 -4.42 6.68
C LEU A 53 -0.62 -5.77 7.39
N ASP A 54 -1.65 -5.98 8.21
CA ASP A 54 -1.91 -7.25 8.90
C ASP A 54 -2.15 -8.40 7.92
N ALA A 55 -2.74 -8.09 6.75
CA ALA A 55 -2.94 -9.03 5.66
C ALA A 55 -1.65 -9.30 4.83
N GLY A 56 -0.54 -8.62 5.15
CA GLY A 56 0.77 -8.88 4.55
C GLY A 56 1.20 -7.88 3.49
N ALA A 57 0.58 -6.71 3.38
CA ALA A 57 1.11 -5.63 2.55
C ALA A 57 2.44 -5.12 3.13
N ASP A 58 3.43 -4.89 2.26
CA ASP A 58 4.73 -4.32 2.62
C ASP A 58 4.71 -2.79 2.60
N ILE A 59 3.87 -2.21 1.76
CA ILE A 59 3.76 -0.78 1.50
C ILE A 59 2.27 -0.42 1.44
N ILE A 60 1.90 0.74 1.97
CA ILE A 60 0.56 1.32 1.76
C ILE A 60 0.69 2.56 0.89
N ASP A 61 0.06 2.55 -0.28
CA ASP A 61 0.05 3.65 -1.24
C ASP A 61 -1.21 4.49 -1.05
N VAL A 62 -1.06 5.69 -0.51
CA VAL A 62 -2.15 6.57 -0.10
C VAL A 62 -2.40 7.61 -1.18
N GLY A 63 -3.59 7.62 -1.76
CA GLY A 63 -4.02 8.58 -2.78
C GLY A 63 -5.27 9.37 -2.38
N GLY A 64 -5.28 10.67 -2.62
CA GLY A 64 -6.42 11.56 -2.34
C GLY A 64 -7.20 12.01 -3.57
N GLU A 65 -6.70 11.69 -4.75
CA GLU A 65 -7.33 11.97 -6.06
C GLU A 65 -7.59 10.65 -6.78
N SER A 66 -8.78 10.51 -7.37
CA SER A 66 -9.06 9.33 -8.21
C SER A 66 -8.31 9.46 -9.54
N THR A 67 -7.64 8.39 -9.95
CA THR A 67 -6.97 8.32 -11.26
C THR A 67 -7.82 7.59 -12.32
N ARG A 68 -9.09 7.28 -12.01
CA ARG A 68 -10.01 6.61 -12.93
C ARG A 68 -10.39 7.54 -14.09
N PRO A 69 -10.65 7.02 -15.32
CA PRO A 69 -11.14 7.83 -16.43
C PRO A 69 -12.39 8.62 -16.02
N GLY A 70 -12.40 9.92 -16.31
CA GLY A 70 -13.54 10.82 -15.99
C GLY A 70 -13.51 11.39 -14.56
N PHE A 71 -12.43 11.22 -13.81
CA PHE A 71 -12.29 11.84 -12.51
C PHE A 71 -12.32 13.38 -12.59
N THR A 72 -12.79 14.01 -11.52
CA THR A 72 -12.67 15.46 -11.36
C THR A 72 -11.36 15.77 -10.64
N PRO A 73 -10.47 16.62 -11.22
CA PRO A 73 -9.24 17.02 -10.57
C PRO A 73 -9.51 17.64 -9.19
N VAL A 74 -8.72 17.21 -8.20
CA VAL A 74 -8.82 17.70 -6.83
C VAL A 74 -7.80 18.82 -6.63
N ASN A 75 -8.22 19.87 -5.92
CA ASN A 75 -7.30 20.94 -5.52
C ASN A 75 -6.23 20.37 -4.56
N PRO A 76 -4.94 20.74 -4.70
CA PRO A 76 -3.88 20.29 -3.83
C PRO A 76 -4.12 20.47 -2.32
N ASP A 77 -4.80 21.54 -1.91
CA ASP A 77 -5.12 21.77 -0.49
C ASP A 77 -6.18 20.79 0.01
N GLU A 78 -7.14 20.44 -0.84
CA GLU A 78 -8.14 19.42 -0.54
C GLU A 78 -7.52 18.03 -0.50
N GLU A 79 -6.68 17.69 -1.47
CA GLU A 79 -5.93 16.43 -1.47
C GLU A 79 -5.10 16.31 -0.19
N ALA A 80 -4.37 17.35 0.18
CA ALA A 80 -3.57 17.37 1.41
C ALA A 80 -4.44 17.14 2.67
N ARG A 81 -5.61 17.75 2.75
CA ARG A 81 -6.54 17.55 3.88
C ARG A 81 -6.98 16.10 4.02
N ARG A 82 -7.17 15.41 2.89
CA ARG A 82 -7.56 13.99 2.86
C ARG A 82 -6.42 13.10 3.32
N VAL A 83 -5.25 13.22 2.69
CA VAL A 83 -4.18 12.22 2.80
C VAL A 83 -3.26 12.42 4.00
N LEU A 84 -2.96 13.67 4.40
CA LEU A 84 -1.91 13.91 5.41
C LEU A 84 -2.21 13.32 6.79
N PRO A 85 -3.46 13.35 7.31
CA PRO A 85 -3.78 12.68 8.57
C PRO A 85 -3.55 11.16 8.48
N VAL A 86 -3.98 10.54 7.39
CA VAL A 86 -3.84 9.09 7.15
C VAL A 86 -2.37 8.71 7.03
N VAL A 87 -1.59 9.42 6.20
CA VAL A 87 -0.13 9.22 6.06
C VAL A 87 0.56 9.29 7.42
N ARG A 88 0.25 10.31 8.23
CA ARG A 88 0.86 10.49 9.54
C ARG A 88 0.52 9.35 10.50
N ALA A 89 -0.72 8.92 10.54
CA ALA A 89 -1.16 7.84 11.40
C ALA A 89 -0.48 6.51 11.03
N LEU A 90 -0.53 6.13 9.76
CA LEU A 90 0.11 4.89 9.28
C LEU A 90 1.64 4.90 9.49
N ALA A 91 2.31 6.02 9.20
CA ALA A 91 3.75 6.14 9.40
C ALA A 91 4.16 6.07 10.88
N LYS A 92 3.29 6.54 11.81
CA LYS A 92 3.49 6.42 13.27
C LYS A 92 3.42 4.96 13.73
N GLU A 93 2.55 4.16 13.13
CA GLU A 93 2.45 2.71 13.37
C GLU A 93 3.57 1.90 12.69
N GLY A 94 4.52 2.57 12.03
CA GLY A 94 5.69 1.93 11.43
C GLY A 94 5.48 1.46 9.99
N ALA A 95 4.36 1.79 9.34
CA ALA A 95 4.10 1.47 7.95
C ALA A 95 5.12 2.15 7.02
N ILE A 96 5.49 1.46 5.95
CA ILE A 96 6.14 2.07 4.79
C ILE A 96 5.03 2.69 3.95
N VAL A 97 4.93 4.01 3.99
CA VAL A 97 3.88 4.75 3.30
C VAL A 97 4.40 5.34 1.99
N SER A 98 3.72 5.05 0.91
CA SER A 98 3.82 5.73 -0.37
C SER A 98 2.71 6.78 -0.48
N ILE A 99 3.02 7.94 -1.02
CA ILE A 99 2.04 8.96 -1.39
C ILE A 99 1.84 8.99 -2.89
N ASP A 100 0.63 8.66 -3.34
CA ASP A 100 0.22 8.77 -4.74
C ASP A 100 -0.29 10.19 -5.00
N THR A 101 0.53 11.01 -5.64
CA THR A 101 0.20 12.38 -5.96
C THR A 101 1.04 12.94 -7.11
N ARG A 102 0.41 13.74 -7.95
CA ARG A 102 1.06 14.57 -8.97
C ARG A 102 1.39 15.99 -8.47
N HIS A 103 0.97 16.34 -7.25
CA HIS A 103 1.12 17.70 -6.71
C HIS A 103 2.34 17.79 -5.79
N VAL A 104 3.35 18.54 -6.20
CA VAL A 104 4.61 18.73 -5.45
C VAL A 104 4.39 19.20 -4.02
N ALA A 105 3.40 20.07 -3.80
CA ALA A 105 3.08 20.58 -2.46
C ALA A 105 2.59 19.46 -1.52
N VAL A 106 1.75 18.56 -2.04
CA VAL A 106 1.24 17.40 -1.31
C VAL A 106 2.35 16.41 -1.03
N ALA A 107 3.17 16.07 -2.05
CA ALA A 107 4.31 15.18 -1.88
C ALA A 107 5.28 15.66 -0.78
N LYS A 108 5.65 16.94 -0.82
CA LYS A 108 6.50 17.55 0.22
C LYS A 108 5.89 17.48 1.62
N ALA A 109 4.58 17.73 1.73
CA ALA A 109 3.88 17.67 3.00
C ALA A 109 3.78 16.22 3.51
N ALA A 110 3.47 15.27 2.63
CA ALA A 110 3.37 13.85 2.97
C ALA A 110 4.71 13.26 3.45
N VAL A 111 5.83 13.60 2.78
CA VAL A 111 7.16 13.16 3.22
C VAL A 111 7.48 13.74 4.62
N ARG A 112 7.13 15.00 4.90
CA ARG A 112 7.27 15.56 6.27
C ARG A 112 6.35 14.88 7.29
N CYS A 113 5.22 14.33 6.86
CA CYS A 113 4.32 13.54 7.71
C CYS A 113 4.76 12.08 7.90
N GLY A 114 5.81 11.63 7.19
CA GLY A 114 6.38 10.30 7.36
C GLY A 114 6.25 9.38 6.14
N ALA A 115 5.71 9.84 5.02
CA ALA A 115 5.78 9.09 3.77
C ALA A 115 7.23 8.85 3.37
N SER A 116 7.54 7.64 2.96
CA SER A 116 8.88 7.19 2.62
C SER A 116 9.08 7.02 1.12
N ILE A 117 7.99 7.06 0.34
CA ILE A 117 7.96 6.87 -1.11
C ILE A 117 7.06 7.94 -1.71
N VAL A 118 7.42 8.43 -2.89
CA VAL A 118 6.57 9.27 -3.75
C VAL A 118 6.23 8.48 -5.01
N ASN A 119 4.95 8.29 -5.24
CA ASN A 119 4.38 7.67 -6.44
C ASN A 119 3.73 8.76 -7.27
N ASP A 120 4.20 8.97 -8.50
CA ASP A 120 3.65 9.98 -9.41
C ASP A 120 3.15 9.33 -10.70
N VAL A 121 1.82 9.26 -10.81
CA VAL A 121 1.12 8.67 -11.96
C VAL A 121 1.39 9.42 -13.28
N THR A 122 1.87 10.67 -13.21
CA THR A 122 2.25 11.43 -14.41
C THR A 122 3.66 11.11 -14.91
N GLY A 123 4.39 10.25 -14.20
CA GLY A 123 5.75 9.86 -14.56
C GLY A 123 6.78 10.97 -14.30
N PHE A 124 6.59 11.79 -13.29
CA PHE A 124 7.48 12.90 -12.94
C PHE A 124 7.63 13.93 -14.05
N THR A 125 6.52 14.28 -14.71
CA THR A 125 6.52 15.29 -15.76
C THR A 125 6.70 16.72 -15.24
N ASP A 126 6.36 17.00 -13.96
CA ASP A 126 6.62 18.29 -13.33
C ASP A 126 8.11 18.43 -12.92
N PRO A 127 8.87 19.39 -13.48
CA PRO A 127 10.27 19.61 -13.10
C PRO A 127 10.45 19.91 -11.60
N LYS A 128 9.45 20.50 -10.93
CA LYS A 128 9.52 20.80 -9.50
C LYS A 128 9.41 19.51 -8.66
N MET A 129 8.66 18.51 -9.14
CA MET A 129 8.59 17.20 -8.51
C MET A 129 9.94 16.49 -8.65
N VAL A 130 10.53 16.51 -9.83
CA VAL A 130 11.87 15.96 -10.09
C VAL A 130 12.91 16.60 -9.17
N GLU A 131 12.93 17.92 -9.06
CA GLU A 131 13.87 18.64 -8.18
C GLU A 131 13.67 18.28 -6.71
N PHE A 132 12.42 18.13 -6.28
CA PHE A 132 12.11 17.71 -4.92
C PHE A 132 12.66 16.30 -4.61
N VAL A 133 12.37 15.32 -5.45
CA VAL A 133 12.79 13.93 -5.18
C VAL A 133 14.29 13.74 -5.29
N LYS A 134 14.99 14.49 -6.15
CA LYS A 134 16.46 14.50 -6.23
C LYS A 134 17.14 14.95 -4.94
N THR A 135 16.51 15.85 -4.18
CA THR A 135 17.03 16.37 -2.92
C THR A 135 16.49 15.65 -1.69
N SER A 136 15.57 14.70 -1.90
CA SER A 136 14.97 13.89 -0.85
C SER A 136 15.66 12.52 -0.72
N THR A 137 15.46 11.86 0.42
CA THR A 137 15.86 10.47 0.62
C THR A 137 14.72 9.48 0.33
N CYS A 138 13.53 9.97 -0.07
CA CYS A 138 12.38 9.12 -0.36
C CYS A 138 12.67 8.20 -1.57
N GLY A 139 12.06 7.01 -1.55
CA GLY A 139 11.94 6.18 -2.74
C GLY A 139 11.03 6.83 -3.77
N VAL A 140 11.12 6.43 -5.03
CA VAL A 140 10.25 6.91 -6.10
C VAL A 140 9.65 5.76 -6.87
N ILE A 141 8.35 5.88 -7.20
CA ILE A 141 7.65 5.00 -8.13
C ILE A 141 7.30 5.85 -9.34
N VAL A 142 7.78 5.42 -10.50
CA VAL A 142 7.57 6.12 -11.77
C VAL A 142 6.60 5.31 -12.60
N MET A 143 5.43 5.87 -12.87
CA MET A 143 4.49 5.25 -13.79
C MET A 143 4.75 5.74 -15.21
N HIS A 144 4.81 4.82 -16.17
CA HIS A 144 4.81 5.18 -17.59
C HIS A 144 3.36 5.42 -18.02
N ALA A 145 2.94 6.69 -18.03
CA ALA A 145 1.73 7.09 -18.71
C ALA A 145 2.07 7.18 -20.21
N GLY A 146 1.81 6.12 -20.96
CA GLY A 146 1.77 6.21 -22.42
C GLY A 146 0.77 7.27 -22.87
N GLU A 147 0.76 7.66 -24.15
CA GLU A 147 -0.30 8.53 -24.69
C GLU A 147 -1.64 8.02 -24.19
N VAL A 148 -2.43 8.91 -23.57
CA VAL A 148 -3.79 8.59 -23.14
C VAL A 148 -4.51 8.06 -24.36
N ALA A 149 -4.71 6.75 -24.41
CA ALA A 149 -5.35 6.10 -25.55
C ALA A 149 -6.72 6.75 -25.73
N THR A 150 -6.96 7.30 -26.91
CA THR A 150 -8.32 7.70 -27.29
C THR A 150 -9.26 6.52 -27.05
N PRO A 151 -10.55 6.72 -26.70
CA PRO A 151 -11.48 5.65 -26.36
C PRO A 151 -11.52 4.47 -27.33
N ALA A 152 -11.15 4.69 -28.61
CA ALA A 152 -11.05 3.65 -29.64
C ALA A 152 -9.78 2.75 -29.48
N ARG A 153 -8.80 3.13 -28.68
CA ARG A 153 -7.55 2.36 -28.46
C ARG A 153 -7.49 1.68 -27.08
N THR A 154 -8.43 1.95 -26.19
CA THR A 154 -8.47 1.38 -24.84
C THR A 154 -8.65 -0.14 -24.82
N HIS A 155 -9.06 -0.77 -25.91
CA HIS A 155 -9.18 -2.23 -25.98
C HIS A 155 -7.93 -2.93 -26.53
N ALA A 156 -6.92 -2.20 -26.97
CA ALA A 156 -5.79 -2.80 -27.69
C ALA A 156 -4.47 -2.84 -26.90
N THR A 157 -4.35 -2.21 -25.71
CA THR A 157 -3.00 -1.94 -25.21
C THR A 157 -2.78 -2.16 -23.72
N VAL A 158 -3.69 -2.73 -23.01
CA VAL A 158 -3.35 -3.37 -21.75
C VAL A 158 -3.35 -4.88 -21.99
N GLN A 159 -2.39 -5.33 -22.78
CA GLN A 159 -1.74 -6.58 -22.41
C GLN A 159 -0.92 -6.25 -21.15
N LEU A 160 -1.61 -6.06 -20.03
CA LEU A 160 -1.06 -6.41 -18.75
C LEU A 160 -0.46 -7.80 -18.97
N ASP A 161 0.81 -7.93 -18.69
CA ASP A 161 1.41 -9.25 -18.63
C ASP A 161 0.54 -10.07 -17.69
N THR A 162 -0.38 -10.84 -18.29
CA THR A 162 -1.35 -11.67 -17.56
C THR A 162 -0.63 -12.66 -16.67
N SER A 163 0.68 -12.89 -16.90
CA SER A 163 1.54 -13.71 -16.07
C SER A 163 1.75 -13.09 -14.69
N ALA A 164 1.93 -11.77 -14.56
CA ALA A 164 2.11 -11.11 -13.27
C ALA A 164 0.80 -11.04 -12.48
N ALA A 165 -0.32 -10.68 -13.13
CA ALA A 165 -1.63 -10.68 -12.50
C ALA A 165 -2.11 -12.08 -12.13
N ALA A 166 -1.87 -13.08 -12.99
CA ALA A 166 -2.16 -14.48 -12.72
C ALA A 166 -1.30 -15.01 -11.56
N PHE A 167 0.01 -14.68 -11.54
CA PHE A 167 0.93 -15.03 -10.46
C PHE A 167 0.50 -14.44 -9.11
N VAL A 168 0.14 -13.16 -9.08
CA VAL A 168 -0.35 -12.49 -7.84
C VAL A 168 -1.65 -13.13 -7.37
N ALA A 169 -2.60 -13.41 -8.30
CA ALA A 169 -3.86 -14.06 -7.96
C ALA A 169 -3.66 -15.52 -7.47
N GLU A 170 -2.71 -16.24 -8.04
CA GLU A 170 -2.35 -17.60 -7.62
C GLU A 170 -1.71 -17.58 -6.22
N LYS A 171 -0.77 -16.67 -5.97
CA LYS A 171 -0.14 -16.51 -4.65
C LYS A 171 -1.13 -16.08 -3.56
N ALA A 172 -2.07 -15.20 -3.89
CA ALA A 172 -3.15 -14.84 -2.97
C ALA A 172 -4.06 -16.04 -2.63
N ARG A 173 -4.36 -16.90 -3.63
CA ARG A 173 -5.13 -18.14 -3.41
C ARG A 173 -4.35 -19.16 -2.58
N GLU A 174 -3.05 -19.35 -2.84
CA GLU A 174 -2.18 -20.21 -2.05
C GLU A 174 -2.12 -19.76 -0.59
N ALA A 175 -1.91 -18.47 -0.33
CA ALA A 175 -1.88 -17.92 1.00
C ALA A 175 -3.23 -18.08 1.74
N ALA A 176 -4.35 -17.84 1.05
CA ALA A 176 -5.69 -18.07 1.60
C ALA A 176 -5.95 -19.55 1.91
N ALA A 177 -5.50 -20.47 1.04
CA ALA A 177 -5.63 -21.90 1.26
C ALA A 177 -4.77 -22.39 2.42
N GLU A 178 -3.57 -21.82 2.60
CA GLU A 178 -2.68 -22.14 3.72
C GLU A 178 -3.26 -21.64 5.05
N ALA A 179 -3.78 -20.43 5.08
CA ALA A 179 -4.47 -19.87 6.24
C ALA A 179 -5.71 -20.70 6.63
N ALA A 180 -6.49 -21.15 5.64
CA ALA A 180 -7.64 -22.03 5.88
C ALA A 180 -7.21 -23.38 6.46
N ARG A 181 -6.14 -23.98 5.96
CA ARG A 181 -5.58 -25.23 6.49
C ARG A 181 -5.04 -25.09 7.90
N GLU A 182 -4.44 -23.93 8.22
CA GLU A 182 -3.95 -23.66 9.57
C GLU A 182 -5.13 -23.46 10.55
N ALA A 183 -6.21 -22.82 10.11
CA ALA A 183 -7.44 -22.65 10.89
C ALA A 183 -8.19 -23.97 11.13
N GLU A 184 -8.10 -24.94 10.19
CA GLU A 184 -8.70 -26.27 10.32
C GLU A 184 -7.89 -27.24 11.18
N LYS A 185 -6.63 -26.91 11.52
CA LYS A 185 -5.84 -27.77 12.42
C LYS A 185 -6.52 -27.84 13.79
N PRO A 186 -7.03 -29.02 14.20
CA PRO A 186 -7.77 -29.14 15.47
C PRO A 186 -6.85 -28.73 16.63
N ALA A 187 -7.41 -28.00 17.58
CA ALA A 187 -6.78 -27.56 18.84
C ALA A 187 -6.37 -28.75 19.74
N ARG A 188 -5.65 -29.71 19.20
CA ARG A 188 -5.33 -31.02 19.81
C ARG A 188 -4.13 -31.01 20.76
N ARG A 189 -3.61 -29.83 21.16
CA ARG A 189 -2.40 -29.76 22.02
C ARG A 189 -2.51 -28.93 23.30
N ARG A 190 -3.72 -28.54 23.74
CA ARG A 190 -3.89 -27.87 25.06
C ARG A 190 -4.57 -28.69 26.16
N ARG A 191 -4.82 -30.00 25.97
CA ARG A 191 -5.42 -30.88 27.00
C ARG A 191 -4.45 -31.87 27.64
N GLY A 192 -3.15 -31.67 27.59
CA GLY A 192 -2.13 -32.61 28.10
C GLY A 192 -1.37 -32.15 29.33
N LYS A 193 -1.88 -31.18 30.14
CA LYS A 193 -1.13 -30.77 31.35
C LYS A 193 -2.03 -30.31 32.50
N LEU A 194 -3.10 -31.04 32.77
CA LEU A 194 -3.96 -30.81 33.97
C LEU A 194 -4.58 -32.13 34.44
N LEU A 195 -3.77 -33.14 34.67
CA LEU A 195 -4.09 -34.23 35.58
C LEU A 195 -2.84 -34.48 36.43
N GLY A 196 -2.79 -33.77 37.56
CA GLY A 196 -1.87 -34.05 38.61
C GLY A 196 -2.16 -35.44 39.21
N GLU A 197 -1.15 -36.27 39.38
CA GLU A 197 -1.24 -37.52 40.08
C GLU A 197 -1.73 -37.30 41.53
N PRO A 198 -2.61 -38.16 42.06
CA PRO A 198 -3.01 -38.10 43.48
C PRO A 198 -1.86 -38.55 44.37
N PRO A 199 -1.74 -38.01 45.60
CA PRO A 199 -0.68 -38.36 46.52
C PRO A 199 -0.83 -39.81 47.00
N ARG A 200 0.22 -40.59 46.92
CA ARG A 200 0.33 -41.92 47.51
C ARG A 200 0.28 -41.79 49.03
N ARG A 201 -0.70 -42.39 49.67
CA ARG A 201 -0.71 -42.65 51.11
C ARG A 201 0.24 -43.81 51.39
N GLY A 202 1.18 -43.59 52.27
CA GLY A 202 1.92 -44.54 52.99
C GLY A 202 1.76 -44.23 54.49
#